data_940ff4a5b56ad99035dc7e37a32bb237
#
_entry.id   940ff4a5b56ad99035dc7e37a32bb237
#
_cell.length_a   1.000
_cell.length_b   1.000
_cell.length_c   1.000
_cell.angle_alpha   90.00
_cell.angle_beta   90.00
_cell.angle_gamma   90.00
#
_symmetry.space_group_name_H-M   'P 1'
#
loop_
_entity.id
_entity.type
_entity.pdbx_description
1 polymer ?
#
loop_
_entity_poly.entity_id
_entity_poly.type
_entity_poly.pdbx_seq_one_letter_code
_entity_poly.pdbx_strand_id
1 'polypeptide(L)'
;MKIIISNKANEHMKPHESDFLVSWKDLVRKCENEDKVIGLKGDFEVIELEFDYPVGHCNLVSTKESNEIVYARRVGRDNYTRFVKNTTPDTTRYLTIILKKNMRKHDEYYLITMFPGKSNFKEPEDLNIKSKKELIDSLEFWNKHALVLNKEIIIPESIKTYCPYKNLYLSLSIS
;
A
#
# COMPACT_ATOMS: atom_id res chain seq x y z
N MET A 1 -12.18 19.29 8.00
CA MET A 1 -11.90 17.91 8.45
C MET A 1 -10.57 17.87 9.17
N LYS A 2 -10.46 17.17 10.29
CA LYS A 2 -9.19 17.04 11.02
C LYS A 2 -8.67 15.60 10.94
N ILE A 3 -7.39 15.44 10.58
CA ILE A 3 -6.71 14.14 10.54
C ILE A 3 -5.78 14.03 11.75
N ILE A 4 -6.02 13.03 12.59
CA ILE A 4 -5.24 12.79 13.80
C ILE A 4 -4.13 11.79 13.52
N ILE A 5 -2.90 12.20 13.79
CA ILE A 5 -1.71 11.34 13.74
C ILE A 5 -1.48 10.80 15.15
N SER A 6 -1.87 9.55 15.40
CA SER A 6 -1.59 8.87 16.66
C SER A 6 -0.11 8.47 16.77
N ASN A 7 0.35 8.16 17.98
CA ASN A 7 1.70 7.62 18.18
C ASN A 7 1.93 6.35 17.36
N LYS A 8 0.92 5.48 17.28
CA LYS A 8 0.98 4.26 16.45
C LYS A 8 1.16 4.58 14.97
N ALA A 9 0.42 5.55 14.44
CA ALA A 9 0.57 5.98 13.04
C ALA A 9 1.96 6.61 12.81
N ASN A 10 2.44 7.42 13.74
CA ASN A 10 3.76 8.04 13.63
C ASN A 10 4.88 6.98 13.60
N GLU A 11 4.83 5.97 14.48
CA GLU A 11 5.78 4.85 14.46
C GLU A 11 5.69 4.02 13.17
N HIS A 12 4.47 3.76 12.69
CA HIS A 12 4.24 3.06 11.43
C HIS A 12 4.83 3.79 10.23
N MET A 13 4.78 5.12 10.22
CA MET A 13 5.28 5.94 9.10
C MET A 13 6.81 6.09 9.08
N LYS A 14 7.52 5.87 10.18
CA LYS A 14 8.99 6.03 10.25
C LYS A 14 9.75 5.29 9.14
N PRO A 15 9.55 3.98 8.92
CA PRO A 15 10.27 3.24 7.86
C PRO A 15 9.86 3.67 6.43
N HIS A 16 8.82 4.47 6.30
CA HIS A 16 8.31 4.97 5.02
C HIS A 16 8.69 6.44 4.75
N GLU A 17 9.37 7.11 5.68
CA GLU A 17 9.74 8.53 5.51
C GLU A 17 10.57 8.77 4.24
N SER A 18 11.46 7.85 3.89
CA SER A 18 12.29 7.93 2.68
C SER A 18 11.51 7.78 1.37
N ASP A 19 10.27 7.30 1.41
CA ASP A 19 9.41 7.21 0.23
C ASP A 19 8.88 8.59 -0.20
N PHE A 20 8.94 9.60 0.67
CA PHE A 20 8.40 10.92 0.43
C PHE A 20 9.50 11.93 0.02
N LEU A 21 9.22 12.74 -0.99
CA LEU A 21 10.06 13.88 -1.41
C LEU A 21 9.76 15.14 -0.60
N VAL A 22 8.64 15.18 0.08
CA VAL A 22 8.20 16.28 0.97
C VAL A 22 7.76 15.68 2.30
N SER A 23 7.68 16.51 3.35
CA SER A 23 7.23 16.05 4.67
C SER A 23 5.85 15.40 4.59
N TRP A 24 5.74 14.12 4.93
CA TRP A 24 4.46 13.43 4.95
C TRP A 24 3.46 14.07 5.95
N LYS A 25 3.95 14.66 7.04
CA LYS A 25 3.11 15.39 7.99
C LYS A 25 2.50 16.66 7.38
N ASP A 26 3.25 17.33 6.53
CA ASP A 26 2.75 18.50 5.81
C ASP A 26 1.76 18.10 4.72
N LEU A 27 1.96 16.93 4.08
CA LEU A 27 0.95 16.35 3.18
C LEU A 27 -0.36 16.03 3.91
N VAL A 28 -0.31 15.46 5.13
CA VAL A 28 -1.52 15.24 5.93
C VAL A 28 -2.28 16.55 6.16
N ARG A 29 -1.59 17.63 6.53
CA ARG A 29 -2.22 18.95 6.73
C ARG A 29 -2.85 19.50 5.43
N LYS A 30 -2.22 19.28 4.28
CA LYS A 30 -2.80 19.64 2.99
C LYS A 30 -4.04 18.82 2.66
N CYS A 31 -4.00 17.50 2.91
CA CYS A 31 -5.15 16.61 2.71
C CYS A 31 -6.39 17.04 3.51
N GLU A 32 -6.24 17.65 4.69
CA GLU A 32 -7.37 18.13 5.51
C GLU A 32 -8.25 19.15 4.78
N ASN A 33 -7.71 19.85 3.78
CA ASN A 33 -8.39 20.88 3.01
C ASN A 33 -8.86 20.40 1.62
N GLU A 34 -8.59 19.16 1.25
CA GLU A 34 -9.04 18.59 -0.02
C GLU A 34 -10.53 18.24 0.02
N ASP A 35 -11.27 18.60 -1.03
CA ASP A 35 -12.72 18.36 -1.12
C ASP A 35 -13.07 16.88 -0.94
N LYS A 36 -12.26 15.98 -1.47
CA LYS A 36 -12.42 14.53 -1.31
C LYS A 36 -12.32 14.09 0.15
N VAL A 37 -11.57 14.80 0.97
CA VAL A 37 -11.39 14.50 2.41
C VAL A 37 -12.47 15.18 3.24
N ILE A 38 -12.85 16.40 2.90
CA ILE A 38 -13.89 17.16 3.63
C ILE A 38 -15.25 16.43 3.60
N GLY A 39 -15.57 15.78 2.49
CA GLY A 39 -16.84 15.10 2.25
C GLY A 39 -16.97 13.68 2.80
N LEU A 40 -15.96 13.15 3.53
CA LEU A 40 -15.95 11.76 4.00
C LEU A 40 -17.08 11.45 4.98
N LYS A 41 -17.67 10.26 4.81
CA LYS A 41 -18.79 9.77 5.66
C LYS A 41 -18.57 8.34 6.18
N GLY A 42 -17.75 7.55 5.51
CA GLY A 42 -17.49 6.16 5.85
C GLY A 42 -16.63 5.99 7.11
N ASP A 43 -16.69 4.82 7.71
CA ASP A 43 -15.90 4.50 8.90
C ASP A 43 -14.44 4.20 8.56
N PHE A 44 -14.21 3.73 7.33
CA PHE A 44 -12.89 3.45 6.78
C PHE A 44 -12.83 3.93 5.33
N GLU A 45 -11.86 4.78 5.03
CA GLU A 45 -11.76 5.44 3.72
C GLU A 45 -10.37 5.29 3.13
N VAL A 46 -10.33 4.98 1.85
CA VAL A 46 -9.11 4.98 1.02
C VAL A 46 -9.26 6.06 -0.02
N ILE A 47 -8.45 7.09 0.06
CA ILE A 47 -8.57 8.28 -0.79
C ILE A 47 -7.30 8.44 -1.61
N GLU A 48 -7.47 8.62 -2.93
CA GLU A 48 -6.41 8.97 -3.86
C GLU A 48 -6.48 10.46 -4.18
N LEU A 49 -5.36 11.15 -3.96
CA LEU A 49 -5.17 12.56 -4.27
C LEU A 49 -4.09 12.72 -5.32
N GLU A 50 -4.25 13.72 -6.18
CA GLU A 50 -3.23 14.12 -7.16
C GLU A 50 -2.77 15.54 -6.84
N PHE A 51 -1.46 15.72 -6.72
CA PHE A 51 -0.83 17.01 -6.50
C PHE A 51 -0.24 17.54 -7.82
N ASP A 52 0.02 18.82 -7.89
CA ASP A 52 0.66 19.49 -9.02
C ASP A 52 2.19 19.33 -9.03
N TYR A 53 2.76 18.70 -8.01
CA TYR A 53 4.18 18.42 -7.84
C TYR A 53 4.42 16.97 -7.38
N PRO A 54 5.63 16.39 -7.59
CA PRO A 54 5.98 15.08 -7.09
C PRO A 54 5.95 15.04 -5.55
N VAL A 55 5.20 14.08 -4.98
CA VAL A 55 5.07 13.92 -3.52
C VAL A 55 6.01 12.87 -2.97
N GLY A 56 6.47 11.93 -3.81
CA GLY A 56 7.33 10.85 -3.36
C GLY A 56 7.64 9.84 -4.46
N HIS A 57 8.11 8.67 -4.03
CA HIS A 57 8.45 7.53 -4.87
C HIS A 57 7.39 6.44 -4.72
N CYS A 58 6.84 5.98 -5.84
CA CYS A 58 5.91 4.87 -5.86
C CYS A 58 6.69 3.56 -5.83
N ASN A 59 6.60 2.81 -4.73
CA ASN A 59 7.29 1.53 -4.56
C ASN A 59 6.63 0.39 -5.36
N LEU A 60 5.41 0.56 -5.84
CA LEU A 60 4.76 -0.38 -6.74
C LEU A 60 5.21 -0.12 -8.17
N VAL A 61 5.82 -1.13 -8.79
CA VAL A 61 6.35 -1.06 -10.15
C VAL A 61 5.87 -2.23 -11.00
N SER A 62 5.78 -2.03 -12.31
CA SER A 62 5.60 -3.11 -13.28
C SER A 62 6.89 -3.93 -13.38
N THR A 63 6.76 -5.25 -13.51
CA THR A 63 7.90 -6.17 -13.62
C THR A 63 8.04 -6.78 -15.00
N LYS A 64 9.28 -7.07 -15.37
CA LYS A 64 9.69 -7.76 -16.62
C LYS A 64 10.35 -9.08 -16.24
N GLU A 65 10.55 -9.98 -17.23
CA GLU A 65 11.24 -11.26 -17.02
C GLU A 65 12.67 -11.11 -16.47
N SER A 66 13.35 -10.01 -16.82
CA SER A 66 14.70 -9.70 -16.33
C SER A 66 14.74 -9.26 -14.86
N ASN A 67 13.61 -9.04 -14.22
CA ASN A 67 13.58 -8.60 -12.84
C ASN A 67 13.82 -9.75 -11.86
N GLU A 68 14.62 -9.47 -10.84
CA GLU A 68 14.86 -10.40 -9.73
C GLU A 68 13.73 -10.30 -8.71
N ILE A 69 12.85 -11.30 -8.68
CA ILE A 69 11.68 -11.36 -7.82
C ILE A 69 11.96 -12.19 -6.59
N VAL A 70 11.53 -11.68 -5.44
CA VAL A 70 11.47 -12.40 -4.17
C VAL A 70 10.11 -12.19 -3.51
N TYR A 71 9.76 -13.08 -2.59
CA TYR A 71 8.55 -13.00 -1.79
C TYR A 71 8.95 -12.92 -0.32
N ALA A 72 8.35 -12.01 0.42
CA ALA A 72 8.62 -11.87 1.84
C ALA A 72 7.37 -11.42 2.59
N ARG A 73 7.28 -11.76 3.87
CA ARG A 73 6.27 -11.18 4.74
C ARG A 73 6.72 -9.81 5.23
N ARG A 74 5.79 -8.87 5.26
CA ARG A 74 6.02 -7.57 5.88
C ARG A 74 5.77 -7.65 7.39
N VAL A 75 6.47 -6.83 8.15
CA VAL A 75 6.26 -6.72 9.60
C VAL A 75 4.77 -6.43 9.88
N GLY A 76 4.15 -7.23 10.76
CA GLY A 76 2.74 -7.11 11.11
C GLY A 76 1.75 -7.69 10.08
N ARG A 77 2.23 -8.47 9.10
CA ARG A 77 1.38 -9.18 8.13
C ARG A 77 1.76 -10.64 8.01
N ASP A 78 0.76 -11.49 7.80
CA ASP A 78 0.96 -12.94 7.64
C ASP A 78 1.10 -13.37 6.18
N ASN A 79 0.55 -12.58 5.25
CA ASN A 79 0.63 -12.85 3.82
C ASN A 79 1.98 -12.47 3.22
N TYR A 80 2.35 -13.15 2.13
CA TYR A 80 3.53 -12.83 1.35
C TYR A 80 3.26 -11.71 0.37
N THR A 81 4.21 -10.78 0.28
CA THR A 81 4.25 -9.70 -0.71
C THR A 81 5.31 -10.05 -1.76
N ARG A 82 5.01 -9.77 -3.01
CA ARG A 82 5.94 -9.90 -4.14
C ARG A 82 6.81 -8.65 -4.21
N PHE A 83 8.13 -8.84 -4.15
CA PHE A 83 9.13 -7.77 -4.21
C PHE A 83 10.06 -7.93 -5.42
N VAL A 84 10.58 -6.81 -5.89
CA VAL A 84 11.63 -6.74 -6.91
C VAL A 84 12.90 -6.11 -6.34
N LYS A 85 14.06 -6.71 -6.59
CA LYS A 85 15.35 -6.29 -6.02
C LYS A 85 16.14 -5.31 -6.89
N ASN A 86 16.07 -5.46 -8.22
CA ASN A 86 16.91 -4.75 -9.18
C ASN A 86 16.16 -3.62 -9.92
N THR A 87 15.31 -2.92 -9.21
CA THR A 87 14.52 -1.81 -9.76
C THR A 87 14.44 -0.68 -8.73
N THR A 88 14.43 0.54 -9.21
CA THR A 88 14.18 1.74 -8.39
C THR A 88 12.74 2.20 -8.54
N PRO A 89 12.14 2.77 -7.47
CA PRO A 89 10.80 3.33 -7.55
C PRO A 89 10.76 4.58 -8.46
N ASP A 90 9.61 4.77 -9.11
CA ASP A 90 9.35 5.96 -9.92
C ASP A 90 8.81 7.10 -9.04
N THR A 91 9.14 8.35 -9.40
CA THR A 91 8.50 9.52 -8.76
C THR A 91 7.03 9.61 -9.14
N THR A 92 6.20 10.06 -8.20
CA THR A 92 4.76 10.18 -8.40
C THR A 92 4.18 11.45 -7.79
N ARG A 93 3.12 11.98 -8.42
CA ARG A 93 2.28 13.07 -7.90
C ARG A 93 1.04 12.55 -7.17
N TYR A 94 0.80 11.24 -7.22
CA TYR A 94 -0.32 10.62 -6.54
C TYR A 94 0.03 10.27 -5.10
N LEU A 95 -0.94 10.42 -4.23
CA LEU A 95 -0.88 10.05 -2.83
C LEU A 95 -2.12 9.24 -2.49
N THR A 96 -1.93 8.08 -1.90
CA THR A 96 -3.02 7.35 -1.24
C THR A 96 -2.94 7.59 0.25
N ILE A 97 -4.07 7.98 0.85
CA ILE A 97 -4.22 8.13 2.30
C ILE A 97 -5.36 7.23 2.79
N ILE A 98 -5.11 6.49 3.86
CA ILE A 98 -6.07 5.58 4.48
C ILE A 98 -6.44 6.11 5.85
N LEU A 99 -7.74 6.35 6.03
CA LEU A 99 -8.31 7.00 7.20
C LEU A 99 -9.36 6.11 7.87
N LYS A 100 -9.43 6.21 9.20
CA LYS A 100 -10.47 5.58 10.02
C LYS A 100 -11.19 6.63 10.84
N LYS A 101 -12.52 6.66 10.77
CA LYS A 101 -13.36 7.62 11.46
C LYS A 101 -13.16 7.56 12.98
N ASN A 102 -13.09 8.73 13.59
CA ASN A 102 -13.17 8.83 15.04
C ASN A 102 -14.64 8.71 15.48
N MET A 103 -15.00 7.57 16.07
CA MET A 103 -16.38 7.30 16.48
C MET A 103 -16.91 8.25 17.56
N ARG A 104 -16.04 9.01 18.21
CA ARG A 104 -16.41 9.99 19.25
C ARG A 104 -16.57 11.42 18.73
N LYS A 105 -16.02 11.70 17.54
CA LYS A 105 -16.03 13.05 16.93
C LYS A 105 -16.21 12.95 15.41
N HIS A 106 -17.33 13.45 14.93
CA HIS A 106 -17.80 13.24 13.55
C HIS A 106 -16.93 13.88 12.45
N ASP A 107 -16.18 14.91 12.77
CA ASP A 107 -15.32 15.67 11.86
C ASP A 107 -13.82 15.31 11.97
N GLU A 108 -13.50 14.24 12.72
CA GLU A 108 -12.14 13.75 12.91
C GLU A 108 -11.96 12.34 12.36
N TYR A 109 -10.81 12.12 11.73
CA TYR A 109 -10.34 10.81 11.28
C TYR A 109 -8.93 10.53 11.79
N TYR A 110 -8.65 9.27 12.11
CA TYR A 110 -7.29 8.81 12.41
C TYR A 110 -6.57 8.42 11.13
N LEU A 111 -5.33 8.88 10.97
CA LEU A 111 -4.44 8.35 9.96
C LEU A 111 -4.11 6.89 10.30
N ILE A 112 -4.39 5.98 9.37
CA ILE A 112 -3.94 4.59 9.44
C ILE A 112 -2.59 4.46 8.75
N THR A 113 -2.50 4.90 7.49
CA THR A 113 -1.28 4.95 6.70
C THR A 113 -1.45 5.88 5.51
N MET A 114 -0.34 6.24 4.90
CA MET A 114 -0.31 6.91 3.59
C MET A 114 0.95 6.51 2.83
N PHE A 115 0.89 6.57 1.53
CA PHE A 115 2.03 6.26 0.68
C PHE A 115 1.93 6.99 -0.67
N PRO A 116 3.08 7.34 -1.28
CA PRO A 116 3.11 7.85 -2.64
C PRO A 116 2.64 6.80 -3.64
N GLY A 117 1.77 7.20 -4.54
CA GLY A 117 1.17 6.31 -5.55
C GLY A 117 -0.32 6.13 -5.38
N LYS A 118 -0.91 5.39 -6.31
CA LYS A 118 -2.33 5.00 -6.28
C LYS A 118 -2.52 3.73 -5.45
N SER A 119 -3.74 3.50 -4.98
CA SER A 119 -4.11 2.26 -4.29
C SER A 119 -4.00 1.05 -5.23
N ASN A 120 -3.72 -0.12 -4.66
CA ASN A 120 -3.49 -1.35 -5.39
C ASN A 120 -4.57 -2.38 -5.11
N PHE A 121 -4.54 -3.46 -5.89
CA PHE A 121 -5.26 -4.68 -5.55
C PHE A 121 -4.73 -5.29 -4.24
N LYS A 122 -5.61 -5.92 -3.46
CA LYS A 122 -5.21 -6.74 -2.31
C LYS A 122 -4.21 -7.81 -2.77
N GLU A 123 -3.31 -8.20 -1.91
CA GLU A 123 -2.38 -9.29 -2.19
C GLU A 123 -3.11 -10.64 -2.22
N PRO A 124 -2.64 -11.65 -2.99
CA PRO A 124 -3.40 -12.89 -3.23
C PRO A 124 -3.79 -13.69 -1.99
N GLU A 125 -3.01 -13.60 -0.91
CA GLU A 125 -3.30 -14.27 0.37
C GLU A 125 -4.03 -13.36 1.39
N ASP A 126 -4.50 -12.18 0.97
CA ASP A 126 -5.21 -11.27 1.88
C ASP A 126 -6.56 -11.89 2.30
N LEU A 127 -6.75 -12.04 3.60
CA LEU A 127 -7.97 -12.60 4.20
C LEU A 127 -9.24 -11.78 3.89
N ASN A 128 -9.09 -10.55 3.42
CA ASN A 128 -10.20 -9.70 3.02
C ASN A 128 -10.61 -9.86 1.55
N ILE A 129 -9.98 -10.77 0.80
CA ILE A 129 -10.49 -11.20 -0.51
C ILE A 129 -11.73 -12.05 -0.27
N LYS A 130 -12.88 -11.61 -0.80
CA LYS A 130 -14.19 -12.21 -0.50
C LYS A 130 -14.83 -12.91 -1.70
N SER A 131 -14.24 -12.79 -2.89
CA SER A 131 -14.80 -13.40 -4.09
C SER A 131 -13.72 -14.01 -4.98
N LYS A 132 -14.10 -14.99 -5.79
CA LYS A 132 -13.24 -15.60 -6.81
C LYS A 132 -12.73 -14.54 -7.80
N LYS A 133 -13.61 -13.59 -8.17
CA LYS A 133 -13.23 -12.48 -9.06
C LYS A 133 -12.13 -11.61 -8.46
N GLU A 134 -12.26 -11.19 -7.20
CA GLU A 134 -11.21 -10.44 -6.51
C GLU A 134 -9.88 -11.20 -6.45
N LEU A 135 -9.92 -12.52 -6.24
CA LEU A 135 -8.71 -13.33 -6.24
C LEU A 135 -8.06 -13.39 -7.61
N ILE A 136 -8.83 -13.56 -8.68
CA ILE A 136 -8.33 -13.56 -10.06
C ILE A 136 -7.68 -12.20 -10.37
N ASP A 137 -8.39 -11.11 -10.12
CA ASP A 137 -7.90 -9.75 -10.35
C ASP A 137 -6.59 -9.49 -9.57
N SER A 138 -6.53 -9.96 -8.32
CA SER A 138 -5.33 -9.88 -7.48
C SER A 138 -4.14 -10.66 -8.08
N LEU A 139 -4.37 -11.91 -8.45
CA LEU A 139 -3.32 -12.77 -9.02
C LEU A 139 -2.80 -12.22 -10.35
N GLU A 140 -3.67 -11.73 -11.23
CA GLU A 140 -3.29 -11.12 -12.50
C GLU A 140 -2.48 -9.84 -12.31
N PHE A 141 -2.91 -9.00 -11.36
CA PHE A 141 -2.20 -7.77 -11.03
C PHE A 141 -0.80 -8.07 -10.48
N TRP A 142 -0.72 -8.89 -9.42
CA TRP A 142 0.56 -9.19 -8.76
C TRP A 142 1.48 -10.08 -9.58
N ASN A 143 0.99 -10.76 -10.61
CA ASN A 143 1.86 -11.43 -11.57
C ASN A 143 2.68 -10.45 -12.43
N LYS A 144 2.19 -9.23 -12.62
CA LYS A 144 2.80 -8.17 -13.45
C LYS A 144 3.44 -7.05 -12.63
N HIS A 145 3.19 -6.98 -11.33
CA HIS A 145 3.65 -5.91 -10.45
C HIS A 145 4.34 -6.47 -9.22
N ALA A 146 5.24 -5.68 -8.65
CA ALA A 146 5.89 -5.96 -7.37
C ALA A 146 6.19 -4.66 -6.64
N LEU A 147 6.39 -4.75 -5.33
CA LEU A 147 6.95 -3.64 -4.57
C LEU A 147 8.48 -3.66 -4.68
N VAL A 148 9.09 -2.49 -4.78
CA VAL A 148 10.53 -2.37 -4.64
C VAL A 148 10.95 -2.85 -3.25
N LEU A 149 11.95 -3.74 -3.18
CA LEU A 149 12.36 -4.34 -1.92
C LEU A 149 12.89 -3.28 -0.95
N ASN A 150 12.25 -3.18 0.20
CA ASN A 150 12.72 -2.40 1.34
C ASN A 150 12.95 -3.36 2.52
N LYS A 151 14.21 -3.51 2.93
CA LYS A 151 14.59 -4.43 4.01
C LYS A 151 14.08 -4.01 5.39
N GLU A 152 13.73 -2.74 5.57
CA GLU A 152 13.21 -2.20 6.84
C GLU A 152 11.76 -2.62 7.14
N ILE A 153 11.00 -2.98 6.09
CA ILE A 153 9.58 -3.34 6.25
C ILE A 153 9.31 -4.84 6.19
N ILE A 154 10.31 -5.67 5.91
CA ILE A 154 10.16 -7.12 5.75
C ILE A 154 10.69 -7.89 6.95
N ILE A 155 10.25 -9.14 7.08
CA ILE A 155 10.80 -10.14 7.99
C ILE A 155 11.86 -10.91 7.21
N PRO A 156 13.18 -10.72 7.47
CA PRO A 156 14.26 -11.28 6.64
C PRO A 156 14.21 -12.80 6.49
N GLU A 157 13.83 -13.51 7.55
CA GLU A 157 13.75 -14.97 7.59
C GLU A 157 12.60 -15.53 6.75
N SER A 158 11.67 -14.66 6.33
CA SER A 158 10.52 -15.04 5.49
C SER A 158 10.83 -15.04 4.00
N ILE A 159 12.00 -14.54 3.57
CA ILE A 159 12.32 -14.37 2.15
C ILE A 159 12.33 -15.72 1.42
N LYS A 160 11.59 -15.79 0.31
CA LYS A 160 11.51 -16.92 -0.62
C LYS A 160 11.81 -16.48 -2.05
N THR A 161 12.48 -17.32 -2.79
CA THR A 161 12.76 -17.10 -4.23
C THR A 161 11.73 -17.74 -5.16
N TYR A 162 10.76 -18.45 -4.58
CA TYR A 162 9.65 -19.08 -5.30
C TYR A 162 8.31 -18.48 -4.85
N CYS A 163 7.30 -18.56 -5.73
CA CYS A 163 5.96 -18.05 -5.44
C CYS A 163 5.27 -18.92 -4.37
N PRO A 164 4.98 -18.37 -3.17
CA PRO A 164 4.39 -19.14 -2.07
C PRO A 164 2.91 -19.48 -2.29
N TYR A 165 2.23 -18.73 -3.17
CA TYR A 165 0.81 -18.92 -3.48
C TYR A 165 0.56 -19.53 -4.88
N LYS A 166 1.53 -20.29 -5.39
CA LYS A 166 1.40 -20.99 -6.69
C LYS A 166 0.16 -21.88 -6.74
N ASN A 167 -0.22 -22.49 -5.62
CA ASN A 167 -1.40 -23.36 -5.53
C ASN A 167 -2.72 -22.60 -5.75
N LEU A 168 -2.77 -21.30 -5.48
CA LEU A 168 -3.96 -20.49 -5.78
C LEU A 168 -4.22 -20.39 -7.28
N TYR A 169 -3.15 -20.28 -8.10
CA TYR A 169 -3.27 -20.32 -9.56
C TYR A 169 -3.83 -21.67 -10.04
N LEU A 170 -3.34 -22.78 -9.47
CA LEU A 170 -3.78 -24.12 -9.84
C LEU A 170 -5.26 -24.36 -9.48
N SER A 171 -5.73 -23.87 -8.34
CA SER A 171 -7.13 -24.02 -7.92
C SER A 171 -8.12 -23.32 -8.84
N LEU A 172 -7.68 -22.27 -9.55
CA LEU A 172 -8.52 -21.53 -10.50
C LEU A 172 -8.60 -22.21 -11.87
N SER A 173 -7.60 -23.04 -12.21
CA SER A 173 -7.52 -23.76 -13.52
C SER A 173 -8.39 -25.02 -13.55
N ILE A 174 -8.90 -25.50 -12.41
CA ILE A 174 -9.64 -26.78 -12.27
C ILE A 174 -11.17 -26.53 -12.22
N SER A 175 -11.63 -25.30 -12.26
CA SER A 175 -13.06 -24.96 -12.12
C SER A 175 -13.67 -24.38 -13.37
#